data_d646ee2e7b23e8cf092b50c18e8f3d40
#
_entry.id   d646ee2e7b23e8cf092b50c18e8f3d40
#
_cell.length_a   1.000
_cell.length_b   1.000
_cell.length_c   1.000
_cell.angle_alpha   90.00
_cell.angle_beta   90.00
_cell.angle_gamma   90.00
#
_symmetry.space_group_name_H-M   'P 1'
#
loop_
_entity.id
_entity.type
_entity.pdbx_description
1 polymer ?
#
loop_
_entity_poly.entity_id
_entity_poly.type
_entity_poly.pdbx_seq_one_letter_code
_entity_poly.pdbx_strand_id
1 'polypeptide(L)'
;RGRVMRDLIAHVTNDHLIGKKIKNGELRKKIGDSEPPWKCPDCFSLDVIEMDNFSMEYLQAKENPNTEKVILQLHGGGYVGAMRNAYRMFAGLYCEVSHGMSVLTPDYRVAPEHRIRRL
;
A
#
# COMPACT_ATOMS: atom_id res chain seq x y z
N ARG A 1 -2.25 -33.05 -6.93
CA ARG A 1 -2.37 -31.81 -6.12
C ARG A 1 -2.27 -30.53 -6.98
N GLY A 2 -1.36 -30.44 -7.96
CA GLY A 2 -1.18 -29.24 -8.79
C GLY A 2 -2.35 -28.91 -9.74
N ARG A 3 -3.10 -29.90 -10.22
CA ARG A 3 -4.30 -29.67 -11.07
C ARG A 3 -5.44 -29.02 -10.29
N VAL A 4 -5.76 -29.54 -9.11
CA VAL A 4 -6.85 -29.03 -8.26
C VAL A 4 -6.58 -27.58 -7.86
N MET A 5 -5.34 -27.27 -7.52
CA MET A 5 -4.95 -25.89 -7.17
C MET A 5 -5.08 -24.94 -8.37
N ARG A 6 -4.67 -25.39 -9.57
CA ARG A 6 -4.78 -24.62 -10.80
C ARG A 6 -6.23 -24.36 -11.18
N ASP A 7 -7.08 -25.38 -11.09
CA ASP A 7 -8.50 -25.29 -11.40
C ASP A 7 -9.23 -24.41 -10.37
N LEU A 8 -8.83 -24.46 -9.10
CA LEU A 8 -9.33 -23.58 -8.06
C LEU A 8 -8.93 -22.12 -8.33
N ILE A 9 -7.68 -21.89 -8.69
CA ILE A 9 -7.17 -20.55 -9.05
C ILE A 9 -7.91 -20.05 -10.30
N ALA A 10 -8.07 -20.86 -11.32
CA ALA A 10 -8.82 -20.50 -12.53
C ALA A 10 -10.30 -20.21 -12.26
N HIS A 11 -10.90 -20.91 -11.32
CA HIS A 11 -12.30 -20.68 -10.92
C HIS A 11 -12.44 -19.39 -10.11
N VAL A 12 -11.48 -19.09 -9.25
CA VAL A 12 -11.43 -17.85 -8.45
C VAL A 12 -11.02 -16.65 -9.31
N THR A 13 -10.17 -16.87 -10.32
CA THR A 13 -9.71 -15.86 -11.28
C THR A 13 -10.47 -15.94 -12.61
N ASN A 14 -11.80 -15.81 -12.56
CA ASN A 14 -12.55 -15.54 -13.79
C ASN A 14 -12.20 -14.15 -14.29
N ASP A 15 -11.32 -14.07 -15.27
CA ASP A 15 -10.74 -12.83 -15.79
C ASP A 15 -11.77 -11.77 -16.15
N HIS A 16 -12.93 -12.18 -16.67
CA HIS A 16 -14.01 -11.25 -17.00
C HIS A 16 -14.65 -10.63 -15.75
N LEU A 17 -14.89 -11.46 -14.74
CA LEU A 17 -15.51 -11.01 -13.47
C LEU A 17 -14.53 -10.13 -12.67
N ILE A 18 -13.27 -10.53 -12.62
CA ILE A 18 -12.20 -9.76 -11.97
C ILE A 18 -12.01 -8.43 -12.69
N GLY A 19 -11.95 -8.43 -14.01
CA GLY A 19 -11.85 -7.20 -14.81
C GLY A 19 -12.97 -6.22 -14.53
N LYS A 20 -14.22 -6.71 -14.39
CA LYS A 20 -15.38 -5.89 -14.02
C LYS A 20 -15.23 -5.32 -12.60
N LYS A 21 -14.83 -6.13 -11.64
CA LYS A 21 -14.63 -5.69 -10.24
C LYS A 21 -13.50 -4.69 -10.11
N ILE A 22 -12.44 -4.82 -10.88
CA ILE A 22 -11.36 -3.84 -10.94
C ILE A 22 -11.88 -2.52 -11.50
N LYS A 23 -12.59 -2.55 -12.62
CA LYS A 23 -13.14 -1.34 -13.26
C LYS A 23 -14.12 -0.59 -12.36
N ASN A 24 -14.88 -1.29 -11.56
CA ASN A 24 -15.85 -0.71 -10.62
C ASN A 24 -15.24 -0.28 -9.30
N GLY A 25 -13.96 -0.56 -9.03
CA GLY A 25 -13.33 -0.34 -7.74
C GLY A 25 -13.83 -1.26 -6.62
N GLU A 26 -14.70 -2.22 -6.94
CA GLU A 26 -15.31 -3.14 -5.96
C GLU A 26 -14.27 -4.05 -5.30
N LEU A 27 -13.30 -4.53 -6.08
CA LEU A 27 -12.22 -5.38 -5.55
C LEU A 27 -11.37 -4.61 -4.52
N ARG A 28 -11.01 -3.38 -4.82
CA ARG A 28 -10.22 -2.52 -3.92
C ARG A 28 -10.98 -2.22 -2.63
N LYS A 29 -12.27 -1.90 -2.74
CA LYS A 29 -13.11 -1.67 -1.57
C LYS A 29 -13.19 -2.92 -0.69
N LYS A 30 -13.43 -4.09 -1.26
CA LYS A 30 -13.50 -5.35 -0.53
C LYS A 30 -12.19 -5.69 0.18
N ILE A 31 -11.06 -5.45 -0.45
CA ILE A 31 -9.74 -5.65 0.16
C ILE A 31 -9.56 -4.67 1.32
N GLY A 32 -9.91 -3.40 1.15
CA GLY A 32 -9.83 -2.39 2.20
C GLY A 32 -10.74 -2.71 3.39
N ASP A 33 -11.98 -3.12 3.12
CA ASP A 33 -12.97 -3.46 4.17
C ASP A 33 -12.56 -4.69 5.00
N SER A 34 -11.72 -5.57 4.46
CA SER A 34 -11.21 -6.76 5.14
C SER A 34 -9.92 -6.53 5.92
N GLU A 35 -9.34 -5.35 5.81
CA GLU A 35 -8.07 -5.04 6.43
C GLU A 35 -8.23 -4.75 7.93
N PRO A 36 -7.37 -5.32 8.80
CA PRO A 36 -7.41 -5.01 10.21
C PRO A 36 -7.05 -3.53 10.47
N PRO A 37 -7.67 -2.91 11.49
CA PRO A 37 -7.33 -1.54 11.86
C PRO A 37 -5.86 -1.44 12.29
N TRP A 38 -5.22 -0.32 11.92
CA TRP A 38 -3.87 -0.03 12.33
C TRP A 38 -3.82 1.26 13.16
N LYS A 39 -3.05 1.20 14.24
CA LYS A 39 -2.76 2.37 15.08
C LYS A 39 -1.26 2.58 15.08
N CYS A 40 -0.84 3.83 14.90
CA CYS A 40 0.56 4.18 14.98
C CYS A 40 1.14 3.86 16.37
N PRO A 41 2.17 3.01 16.47
CA PRO A 41 2.86 2.77 17.74
C PRO A 41 3.40 4.05 18.35
N ASP A 42 3.44 4.11 19.69
CA ASP A 42 3.86 5.31 20.43
C ASP A 42 5.33 5.70 20.16
N CYS A 43 6.15 4.76 19.73
CA CYS A 43 7.56 5.01 19.39
C CYS A 43 7.76 5.71 18.04
N PHE A 44 6.70 5.82 17.23
CA PHE A 44 6.73 6.50 15.94
C PHE A 44 5.82 7.73 15.91
N SER A 45 6.10 8.63 15.00
CA SER A 45 5.17 9.66 14.55
C SER A 45 4.84 9.45 13.09
N LEU A 46 3.59 9.64 12.72
CA LEU A 46 3.12 9.55 11.34
C LEU A 46 2.51 10.88 10.94
N ASP A 47 3.12 11.52 9.94
CA ASP A 47 2.62 12.75 9.34
C ASP A 47 2.10 12.48 7.94
N VAL A 48 1.00 13.11 7.59
CA VAL A 48 0.45 13.08 6.22
C VAL A 48 0.84 14.37 5.53
N ILE A 49 1.55 14.25 4.42
CA ILE A 49 1.98 15.37 3.59
C ILE A 49 1.05 15.45 2.39
N GLU A 50 0.25 16.50 2.33
CA GLU A 50 -0.64 16.75 1.20
C GLU A 50 0.12 17.35 0.03
N MET A 51 -0.02 16.73 -1.14
CA MET A 51 0.48 17.19 -2.42
C MET A 51 -0.70 17.62 -3.31
N ASP A 52 -0.44 18.23 -4.47
CA ASP A 52 -1.50 18.71 -5.34
C ASP A 52 -2.49 17.62 -5.79
N ASN A 53 -2.01 16.40 -6.03
CA ASN A 53 -2.79 15.32 -6.62
C ASN A 53 -2.77 14.02 -5.82
N PHE A 54 -1.98 13.95 -4.76
CA PHE A 54 -1.83 12.76 -3.90
C PHE A 54 -1.30 13.17 -2.53
N SER A 55 -1.30 12.27 -1.59
CA SER A 55 -0.68 12.47 -0.28
C SER A 55 0.49 11.51 -0.09
N MET A 56 1.32 11.81 0.88
CA MET A 56 2.41 10.93 1.32
C MET A 56 2.32 10.76 2.83
N GLU A 57 2.64 9.57 3.29
CA GLU A 57 2.78 9.29 4.72
C GLU A 57 4.27 9.27 5.09
N TYR A 58 4.62 10.03 6.11
CA TYR A 58 5.99 10.15 6.59
C TYR A 58 6.07 9.62 8.02
N LEU A 59 6.69 8.46 8.18
CA LEU A 59 6.86 7.80 9.48
C LEU A 59 8.26 8.04 10.00
N GLN A 60 8.35 8.54 11.23
CA GLN A 60 9.61 8.83 11.92
C GLN A 60 9.68 8.15 13.27
N ALA A 61 10.89 7.73 13.67
CA ALA A 61 11.17 7.38 15.06
C ALA A 61 11.16 8.62 15.93
N LYS A 62 10.51 8.57 17.10
CA LYS A 62 10.52 9.67 18.07
C LYS A 62 11.84 9.80 18.80
N GLU A 63 12.51 8.67 19.06
CA GLU A 63 13.80 8.61 19.73
C GLU A 63 14.91 8.28 18.72
N ASN A 64 15.99 9.04 18.77
CA ASN A 64 17.20 8.83 17.94
C ASN A 64 16.90 8.64 16.44
N PRO A 65 16.12 9.52 15.80
CA PRO A 65 15.86 9.40 14.38
C PRO A 65 17.15 9.57 13.58
N ASN A 66 17.32 8.74 12.55
CA ASN A 66 18.38 8.93 11.57
C ASN A 66 17.90 9.93 10.51
N THR A 67 18.41 11.16 10.56
CA THR A 67 17.99 12.26 9.69
C THR A 67 18.77 12.36 8.37
N GLU A 68 19.79 11.52 8.18
CA GLU A 68 20.64 11.56 6.99
C GLU A 68 20.03 10.85 5.77
N LYS A 69 19.20 9.84 6.01
CA LYS A 69 18.66 8.97 4.97
C LYS A 69 17.16 8.77 5.18
N VAL A 70 16.46 8.61 4.07
CA VAL A 70 15.02 8.31 4.03
C VAL A 70 14.79 7.06 3.18
N ILE A 71 13.94 6.18 3.65
CA ILE A 71 13.47 5.03 2.88
C ILE A 71 12.23 5.45 2.10
N LEU A 72 12.25 5.29 0.80
CA LEU A 72 11.08 5.47 -0.05
C LEU A 72 10.39 4.12 -0.23
N GLN A 73 9.17 4.01 0.28
CA GLN A 73 8.33 2.83 0.10
C GLN A 73 7.25 3.08 -0.95
N LEU A 74 7.23 2.29 -2.00
CA LEU A 74 6.18 2.33 -3.01
C LEU A 74 5.24 1.15 -2.78
N HIS A 75 3.96 1.44 -2.58
CA HIS A 75 2.98 0.38 -2.37
C HIS A 75 2.70 -0.40 -3.67
N GLY A 76 2.42 -1.69 -3.53
CA GLY A 76 2.02 -2.55 -4.64
C GLY A 76 0.51 -2.50 -4.91
N GLY A 77 0.03 -3.48 -5.68
CA GLY A 77 -1.40 -3.66 -5.95
C GLY A 77 -1.76 -3.61 -7.43
N GLY A 78 -0.78 -3.86 -8.33
CA GLY A 78 -1.01 -3.93 -9.77
C GLY A 78 -1.57 -2.64 -10.37
N TYR A 79 -1.16 -1.50 -9.84
CA TYR A 79 -1.64 -0.16 -10.23
C TYR A 79 -3.14 0.11 -10.02
N VAL A 80 -3.86 -0.80 -9.37
CA VAL A 80 -5.27 -0.64 -8.99
C VAL A 80 -5.49 -0.67 -7.48
N GLY A 81 -4.54 -1.22 -6.74
CA GLY A 81 -4.55 -1.23 -5.27
C GLY A 81 -4.07 0.09 -4.69
N ALA A 82 -4.82 0.61 -3.71
CA ALA A 82 -4.44 1.80 -2.97
C ALA A 82 -3.50 1.50 -1.80
N MET A 83 -3.05 2.54 -1.11
CA MET A 83 -2.32 2.44 0.15
C MET A 83 -3.14 1.66 1.19
N ARG A 84 -2.49 0.77 1.94
CA ARG A 84 -3.13 -0.09 2.95
C ARG A 84 -2.33 -0.10 4.24
N ASN A 85 -2.99 -0.55 5.32
CA ASN A 85 -2.37 -0.66 6.65
C ASN A 85 -1.14 -1.58 6.69
N ALA A 86 -1.09 -2.61 5.83
CA ALA A 86 0.09 -3.47 5.71
C ALA A 86 1.36 -2.67 5.40
N TYR A 87 1.27 -1.64 4.56
CA TYR A 87 2.43 -0.78 4.23
C TYR A 87 2.83 0.11 5.39
N ARG A 88 1.89 0.50 6.25
CA ARG A 88 2.18 1.23 7.49
C ARG A 88 2.93 0.34 8.48
N MET A 89 2.55 -0.93 8.58
CA MET A 89 3.29 -1.94 9.36
C MET A 89 4.71 -2.14 8.82
N PHE A 90 4.86 -2.25 7.51
CA PHE A 90 6.18 -2.38 6.86
C PHE A 90 7.04 -1.13 7.09
N ALA A 91 6.46 0.06 7.04
CA ALA A 91 7.18 1.29 7.32
C ALA A 91 7.77 1.29 8.74
N GLY A 92 7.01 0.85 9.73
CA GLY A 92 7.50 0.68 11.10
C GLY A 92 8.65 -0.31 11.20
N LEU A 93 8.54 -1.46 10.54
CA LEU A 93 9.60 -2.47 10.48
C LEU A 93 10.86 -1.95 9.81
N TYR A 94 10.74 -1.25 8.70
CA TYR A 94 11.90 -0.65 8.01
C TYR A 94 12.60 0.40 8.86
N CYS A 95 11.83 1.20 9.59
CA CYS A 95 12.38 2.17 10.52
C CYS A 95 13.20 1.49 11.65
N GLU A 96 12.68 0.41 12.21
CA GLU A 96 13.38 -0.36 13.26
C GLU A 96 14.65 -1.04 12.73
N VAL A 97 14.54 -1.76 11.62
CA VAL A 97 15.66 -2.52 11.03
C VAL A 97 16.76 -1.59 10.53
N SER A 98 16.43 -0.41 10.09
CA SER A 98 17.38 0.60 9.61
C SER A 98 17.97 1.48 10.72
N HIS A 99 17.67 1.19 11.97
CA HIS A 99 18.11 1.98 13.12
C HIS A 99 17.64 3.45 13.10
N GLY A 100 16.38 3.64 12.80
CA GLY A 100 15.71 4.93 12.92
C GLY A 100 15.61 5.76 11.64
N MET A 101 15.86 5.18 10.47
CA MET A 101 15.61 5.89 9.20
C MET A 101 14.11 6.14 9.02
N SER A 102 13.76 7.35 8.62
CA SER A 102 12.38 7.70 8.29
C SER A 102 11.91 6.98 7.03
N VAL A 103 10.62 6.69 6.96
CA VAL A 103 10.00 6.01 5.82
C VAL A 103 8.94 6.90 5.19
N LEU A 104 9.12 7.23 3.93
CA LEU A 104 8.19 8.00 3.12
C LEU A 104 7.42 7.06 2.21
N THR A 105 6.09 7.06 2.34
CA THR A 105 5.21 6.22 1.53
C THR A 105 4.22 7.09 0.76
N PRO A 106 4.45 7.32 -0.55
CA PRO A 106 3.48 8.03 -1.37
C PRO A 106 2.22 7.18 -1.60
N ASP A 107 1.06 7.79 -1.40
CA ASP A 107 -0.23 7.23 -1.80
C ASP A 107 -0.56 7.73 -3.20
N TYR A 108 0.16 7.19 -4.18
CA TYR A 108 0.06 7.62 -5.57
C TYR A 108 -1.25 7.16 -6.22
N ARG A 109 -1.68 7.92 -7.21
CA ARG A 109 -2.93 7.68 -7.94
C ARG A 109 -2.88 6.37 -8.70
N VAL A 110 -3.97 5.63 -8.66
CA VAL A 110 -4.11 4.31 -9.27
C VAL A 110 -5.34 4.22 -10.17
N ALA A 111 -5.36 3.22 -11.04
CA ALA A 111 -6.52 2.90 -11.85
C ALA A 111 -7.68 2.34 -10.95
N PRO A 112 -8.94 2.41 -11.39
CA PRO A 112 -9.39 2.90 -12.70
C PRO A 112 -9.54 4.42 -12.79
N GLU A 113 -9.53 5.16 -11.70
CA GLU A 113 -9.76 6.61 -11.67
C GLU A 113 -8.65 7.38 -12.40
N HIS A 114 -7.44 6.88 -12.28
CA HIS A 114 -6.24 7.48 -12.88
C HIS A 114 -5.51 6.45 -13.74
N ARG A 115 -5.69 6.56 -15.04
CA ARG A 115 -5.00 5.66 -15.99
C ARG A 115 -3.56 6.12 -16.22
N ILE A 116 -2.66 5.15 -16.30
CA ILE A 116 -1.29 5.40 -16.76
C ILE A 116 -1.39 5.80 -18.23
N ARG A 117 -0.95 7.02 -18.55
CA ARG A 117 -0.87 7.47 -19.95
C ARG A 117 0.40 6.86 -20.54
N ARG A 118 0.25 6.25 -21.71
CA ARG A 118 1.41 5.94 -22.54
C ARG A 118 2.02 7.25 -23.02
N LEU A 119 3.27 7.41 -22.72
CA LEU A 119 4.07 8.51 -23.29
C LEU A 119 4.37 8.23 -24.76
#